data_37aa6da3ab3b02f7b167d422bd38722f
#
_entry.id   37aa6da3ab3b02f7b167d422bd38722f
#
_cell.length_a   1.000
_cell.length_b   1.000
_cell.length_c   1.000
_cell.angle_alpha   90.00
_cell.angle_beta   90.00
_cell.angle_gamma   90.00
#
_symmetry.space_group_name_H-M   'P 1'
#
loop_
_entity.id
_entity.type
_entity.pdbx_description
1 polymer ?
#
loop_
_entity_poly.entity_id
_entity_poly.type
_entity_poly.pdbx_seq_one_letter_code
_entity_poly.pdbx_strand_id
1 'polypeptide(L)'
;MKKSYLNLITALCLLAFQQTATAHHSTVGQIEEKSIEIEGVVKEFQFKNPHSWIQVMVTNDDGSETEWSVEWLIPNILMRQGYNPATFRPGDQVRVKLRQHVSGSPMGEFDGALKADGKIVGRWE
;
A
#
# COMPACT_ATOMS: atom_id res chain seq x y z
N MET A 1 -7.08 33.84 47.96
CA MET A 1 -7.49 34.13 46.56
C MET A 1 -6.40 33.81 45.53
N LYS A 2 -5.14 34.14 45.70
CA LYS A 2 -4.09 33.86 44.71
C LYS A 2 -3.83 32.36 44.44
N LYS A 3 -4.03 31.48 45.39
CA LYS A 3 -3.83 30.02 45.23
C LYS A 3 -4.93 29.37 44.39
N SER A 4 -6.16 29.89 44.44
CA SER A 4 -7.30 29.35 43.68
C SER A 4 -7.19 29.62 42.18
N TYR A 5 -6.66 30.77 41.77
CA TYR A 5 -6.44 31.09 40.34
C TYR A 5 -5.32 30.26 39.74
N LEU A 6 -4.25 29.95 40.53
CA LEU A 6 -3.15 29.15 40.06
C LEU A 6 -3.60 27.69 39.77
N ASN A 7 -4.45 27.13 40.64
CA ASN A 7 -5.02 25.79 40.42
C ASN A 7 -5.98 25.74 39.22
N LEU A 8 -6.74 26.82 38.99
CA LEU A 8 -7.65 26.93 37.85
C LEU A 8 -6.90 27.01 36.52
N ILE A 9 -5.81 27.78 36.48
CA ILE A 9 -4.94 27.90 35.31
C ILE A 9 -4.24 26.59 34.99
N THR A 10 -3.77 25.87 36.01
CA THR A 10 -3.11 24.56 35.84
C THR A 10 -4.12 23.50 35.32
N ALA A 11 -5.36 23.51 35.78
CA ALA A 11 -6.41 22.63 35.30
C ALA A 11 -6.81 22.95 33.84
N LEU A 12 -6.84 24.22 33.48
CA LEU A 12 -7.16 24.65 32.12
C LEU A 12 -6.06 24.29 31.11
N CYS A 13 -4.78 24.40 31.52
CA CYS A 13 -3.64 23.98 30.71
C CYS A 13 -3.58 22.47 30.49
N LEU A 14 -4.00 21.64 31.45
CA LEU A 14 -4.07 20.19 31.33
C LEU A 14 -5.18 19.74 30.37
N LEU A 15 -6.28 20.48 30.27
CA LEU A 15 -7.36 20.20 29.32
C LEU A 15 -7.02 20.58 27.86
N ALA A 16 -6.10 21.50 27.65
CA ALA A 16 -5.68 21.93 26.30
C ALA A 16 -4.72 20.94 25.61
N PHE A 17 -4.15 19.95 26.31
CA PHE A 17 -3.22 18.95 25.77
C PHE A 17 -3.87 17.61 25.38
N GLN A 18 -5.18 17.51 25.39
CA GLN A 18 -5.85 16.36 24.80
C GLN A 18 -5.92 16.51 23.25
N GLN A 19 -4.76 16.51 22.62
CA GLN A 19 -4.70 16.23 21.21
C GLN A 19 -4.97 14.73 21.04
N THR A 20 -6.17 14.37 20.60
CA THR A 20 -6.44 13.03 20.11
C THR A 20 -5.52 12.80 18.91
N ALA A 21 -4.41 12.10 19.14
CA ALA A 21 -3.63 11.52 18.06
C ALA A 21 -4.55 10.50 17.36
N THR A 22 -5.26 10.92 16.34
CA THR A 22 -5.92 10.01 15.40
C THR A 22 -4.80 9.30 14.64
N ALA A 23 -4.36 8.17 15.16
CA ALA A 23 -3.53 7.25 14.43
C ALA A 23 -4.39 6.67 13.28
N HIS A 24 -4.33 7.28 12.12
CA HIS A 24 -4.90 6.73 10.90
C HIS A 24 -4.07 5.53 10.45
N HIS A 25 -4.32 4.37 11.03
CA HIS A 25 -3.74 3.09 10.65
C HIS A 25 -4.83 2.08 10.27
N SER A 26 -5.79 2.51 9.46
CA SER A 26 -6.72 1.57 8.85
C SER A 26 -6.91 1.94 7.40
N THR A 27 -6.35 1.15 6.50
CA THR A 27 -6.74 1.10 5.08
C THR A 27 -8.09 0.39 4.91
N VAL A 28 -8.65 -0.13 5.99
CA VAL A 28 -9.98 -0.76 6.02
C VAL A 28 -11.02 0.28 5.58
N GLY A 29 -11.74 -0.02 4.50
CA GLY A 29 -12.72 0.88 3.87
C GLY A 29 -12.13 1.86 2.82
N GLN A 30 -10.81 1.82 2.57
CA GLN A 30 -10.17 2.59 1.49
C GLN A 30 -9.85 1.74 0.26
N ILE A 31 -10.02 0.42 0.34
CA ILE A 31 -9.75 -0.55 -0.72
C ILE A 31 -11.06 -1.20 -1.16
N GLU A 32 -11.26 -1.31 -2.46
CA GLU A 32 -12.42 -2.01 -3.04
C GLU A 32 -12.40 -3.50 -2.68
N GLU A 33 -13.57 -4.08 -2.48
CA GLU A 33 -13.69 -5.51 -2.18
C GLU A 33 -13.35 -6.38 -3.39
N LYS A 34 -13.68 -5.88 -4.59
CA LYS A 34 -13.49 -6.61 -5.85
C LYS A 34 -12.10 -6.35 -6.41
N SER A 35 -11.42 -7.44 -6.77
CA SER A 35 -10.14 -7.36 -7.47
C SER A 35 -10.34 -6.96 -8.93
N ILE A 36 -9.40 -6.20 -9.44
CA ILE A 36 -9.20 -5.91 -10.86
C ILE A 36 -7.88 -6.54 -11.32
N GLU A 37 -7.71 -6.66 -12.64
CA GLU A 37 -6.45 -7.06 -13.25
C GLU A 37 -5.87 -5.91 -14.07
N ILE A 38 -4.56 -5.71 -13.94
CA ILE A 38 -3.78 -4.82 -14.81
C ILE A 38 -2.68 -5.63 -15.48
N GLU A 39 -2.31 -5.24 -16.69
CA GLU A 39 -1.21 -5.84 -17.43
C GLU A 39 -0.17 -4.77 -17.75
N GLY A 40 1.10 -5.09 -17.50
CA GLY A 40 2.17 -4.11 -17.70
C GLY A 40 3.55 -4.67 -17.44
N VAL A 41 4.49 -3.76 -17.29
CA VAL A 41 5.91 -4.06 -17.05
C VAL A 41 6.31 -3.55 -15.68
N VAL A 42 6.97 -4.40 -14.90
CA VAL A 42 7.52 -3.99 -13.59
C VAL A 42 8.59 -2.92 -13.83
N LYS A 43 8.39 -1.75 -13.26
CA LYS A 43 9.38 -0.67 -13.20
C LYS A 43 10.34 -0.88 -12.05
N GLU A 44 9.80 -1.22 -10.88
CA GLU A 44 10.56 -1.39 -9.64
C GLU A 44 9.81 -2.31 -8.67
N PHE A 45 10.54 -3.08 -7.89
CA PHE A 45 10.04 -3.77 -6.71
C PHE A 45 10.75 -3.25 -5.46
N GLN A 46 10.06 -2.43 -4.71
CA GLN A 46 10.56 -1.84 -3.47
C GLN A 46 10.33 -2.82 -2.31
N PHE A 47 11.31 -3.63 -2.01
CA PHE A 47 11.27 -4.61 -0.92
C PHE A 47 11.76 -3.98 0.38
N LYS A 48 10.89 -3.19 1.02
CA LYS A 48 11.23 -2.34 2.18
C LYS A 48 10.12 -2.26 3.23
N ASN A 49 10.48 -1.87 4.45
CA ASN A 49 9.54 -1.51 5.50
C ASN A 49 8.95 -0.09 5.26
N PRO A 50 7.71 0.20 5.74
CA PRO A 50 6.80 -0.71 6.45
C PRO A 50 6.08 -1.69 5.53
N HIS A 51 5.98 -1.43 4.23
CA HIS A 51 5.36 -2.31 3.23
C HIS A 51 6.20 -2.35 1.97
N SER A 52 6.15 -3.48 1.27
CA SER A 52 6.74 -3.61 -0.06
C SER A 52 5.80 -3.04 -1.12
N TRP A 53 6.36 -2.53 -2.23
CA TRP A 53 5.60 -1.92 -3.31
C TRP A 53 6.08 -2.45 -4.66
N ILE A 54 5.15 -2.75 -5.53
CA ILE A 54 5.42 -3.12 -6.91
C ILE A 54 4.96 -1.95 -7.79
N GLN A 55 5.88 -1.29 -8.49
CA GLN A 55 5.57 -0.25 -9.47
C GLN A 55 5.43 -0.90 -10.83
N VAL A 56 4.25 -0.79 -11.45
CA VAL A 56 3.92 -1.40 -12.74
C VAL A 56 3.55 -0.33 -13.73
N MET A 57 4.24 -0.27 -14.86
CA MET A 57 3.90 0.60 -15.98
C MET A 57 2.89 -0.09 -16.87
N VAL A 58 1.73 0.51 -17.00
CA VAL A 58 0.61 0.02 -17.82
C VAL A 58 0.45 0.94 -19.03
N THR A 59 0.48 0.37 -20.22
CA THR A 59 0.17 1.11 -21.45
C THR A 59 -1.35 1.12 -21.65
N ASN A 60 -1.95 2.30 -21.71
CA ASN A 60 -3.37 2.50 -21.91
C ASN A 60 -3.74 2.34 -23.40
N ASP A 61 -5.03 2.20 -23.70
CA ASP A 61 -5.54 2.04 -25.07
C ASP A 61 -5.19 3.22 -26.01
N ASP A 62 -5.01 4.42 -25.45
CA ASP A 62 -4.60 5.62 -26.19
C ASP A 62 -3.07 5.73 -26.39
N GLY A 63 -2.30 4.74 -25.90
CA GLY A 63 -0.85 4.71 -25.96
C GLY A 63 -0.13 5.48 -24.86
N SER A 64 -0.85 6.14 -23.97
CA SER A 64 -0.25 6.75 -22.77
C SER A 64 0.14 5.68 -21.75
N GLU A 65 1.02 6.04 -20.82
CA GLU A 65 1.43 5.15 -19.75
C GLU A 65 0.92 5.64 -18.40
N THR A 66 0.49 4.68 -17.58
CA THR A 66 0.10 4.91 -16.18
C THR A 66 0.97 4.07 -15.27
N GLU A 67 1.59 4.70 -14.29
CA GLU A 67 2.31 4.00 -13.23
C GLU A 67 1.33 3.58 -12.14
N TRP A 68 1.22 2.28 -11.91
CA TRP A 68 0.44 1.69 -10.84
C TRP A 68 1.33 1.36 -9.65
N SER A 69 0.92 1.79 -8.45
CA SER A 69 1.58 1.46 -7.19
C SER A 69 0.80 0.37 -6.46
N VAL A 70 1.35 -0.82 -6.41
CA VAL A 70 0.70 -1.99 -5.81
C VAL A 70 1.37 -2.34 -4.49
N GLU A 71 0.64 -2.14 -3.40
CA GLU A 71 1.13 -2.41 -2.04
C GLU A 71 1.08 -3.90 -1.73
N TRP A 72 2.13 -4.41 -1.13
CA TRP A 72 2.21 -5.79 -0.65
C TRP A 72 2.68 -5.83 0.80
N LEU A 73 2.86 -7.04 1.33
CA LEU A 73 3.20 -7.28 2.72
C LEU A 73 4.59 -6.75 3.10
N ILE A 74 4.84 -6.69 4.40
CA ILE A 74 6.16 -6.35 4.94
C ILE A 74 7.20 -7.42 4.54
N PRO A 75 8.47 -7.05 4.35
CA PRO A 75 9.52 -7.97 3.91
C PRO A 75 9.64 -9.25 4.74
N ASN A 76 9.54 -9.17 6.05
CA ASN A 76 9.64 -10.33 6.93
C ASN A 76 8.58 -11.40 6.67
N ILE A 77 7.34 -10.99 6.35
CA ILE A 77 6.27 -11.93 6.00
C ILE A 77 6.55 -12.53 4.62
N LEU A 78 6.94 -11.71 3.66
CA LEU A 78 7.25 -12.15 2.30
C LEU A 78 8.39 -13.17 2.28
N MET A 79 9.46 -12.93 3.03
CA MET A 79 10.58 -13.88 3.15
C MET A 79 10.15 -15.23 3.73
N ARG A 80 9.27 -15.23 4.74
CA ARG A 80 8.72 -16.49 5.29
C ARG A 80 7.87 -17.26 4.29
N GLN A 81 7.27 -16.56 3.32
CA GLN A 81 6.50 -17.14 2.23
C GLN A 81 7.37 -17.54 1.03
N GLY A 82 8.70 -17.36 1.12
CA GLY A 82 9.64 -17.71 0.07
C GLY A 82 9.89 -16.62 -0.97
N TYR A 83 9.36 -15.42 -0.76
CA TYR A 83 9.60 -14.28 -1.64
C TYR A 83 10.82 -13.46 -1.19
N ASN A 84 11.46 -12.77 -2.12
CA ASN A 84 12.67 -11.99 -1.89
C ASN A 84 12.73 -10.80 -2.87
N PRO A 85 13.74 -9.92 -2.75
CA PRO A 85 13.86 -8.77 -3.66
C PRO A 85 13.92 -9.13 -5.16
N ALA A 86 14.30 -10.36 -5.52
CA ALA A 86 14.34 -10.82 -6.91
C ALA A 86 13.02 -11.47 -7.38
N THR A 87 11.97 -11.48 -6.55
CA THR A 87 10.65 -12.01 -6.91
C THR A 87 10.07 -11.27 -8.11
N PHE A 88 10.21 -9.96 -8.13
CA PHE A 88 9.95 -9.12 -9.29
C PHE A 88 11.23 -8.36 -9.65
N ARG A 89 11.50 -8.24 -10.94
CA ARG A 89 12.64 -7.49 -11.47
C ARG A 89 12.15 -6.43 -12.43
N PRO A 90 12.83 -5.27 -12.53
CA PRO A 90 12.56 -4.30 -13.59
C PRO A 90 12.58 -4.99 -14.96
N GLY A 91 11.55 -4.74 -15.78
CA GLY A 91 11.37 -5.35 -17.08
C GLY A 91 10.54 -6.63 -17.11
N ASP A 92 10.17 -7.21 -15.97
CA ASP A 92 9.25 -8.35 -15.92
C ASP A 92 7.89 -7.95 -16.51
N GLN A 93 7.40 -8.67 -17.49
CA GLN A 93 6.03 -8.56 -17.97
C GLN A 93 5.11 -9.34 -17.02
N VAL A 94 4.06 -8.68 -16.54
CA VAL A 94 3.17 -9.22 -15.52
C VAL A 94 1.72 -8.87 -15.78
N ARG A 95 0.83 -9.79 -15.41
CA ARG A 95 -0.57 -9.49 -15.11
C ARG A 95 -0.70 -9.49 -13.59
N VAL A 96 -1.20 -8.40 -13.03
CA VAL A 96 -1.32 -8.23 -11.58
C VAL A 96 -2.79 -8.12 -11.20
N LYS A 97 -3.20 -8.95 -10.26
CA LYS A 97 -4.50 -8.90 -9.61
C LYS A 97 -4.36 -8.10 -8.34
N LEU A 98 -5.18 -7.08 -8.19
CA LEU A 98 -5.13 -6.17 -7.04
C LEU A 98 -6.53 -5.66 -6.70
N ARG A 99 -6.72 -5.24 -5.46
CA ARG A 99 -7.91 -4.50 -5.03
C ARG A 99 -7.58 -3.01 -5.04
N GLN A 100 -8.25 -2.29 -5.93
CA GLN A 100 -7.97 -0.87 -6.15
C GLN A 100 -8.38 -0.01 -4.97
N HIS A 101 -7.71 1.11 -4.77
CA HIS A 101 -8.14 2.14 -3.83
C HIS A 101 -9.48 2.75 -4.27
N VAL A 102 -10.40 2.97 -3.32
CA VAL A 102 -11.76 3.49 -3.58
C VAL A 102 -11.78 4.85 -4.26
N SER A 103 -10.70 5.62 -4.20
CA SER A 103 -10.56 6.89 -4.93
C SER A 103 -10.50 6.73 -6.45
N GLY A 104 -10.31 5.50 -6.95
CA GLY A 104 -10.06 5.21 -8.36
C GLY A 104 -8.64 5.55 -8.83
N SER A 105 -7.74 5.99 -7.94
CA SER A 105 -6.34 6.23 -8.28
C SER A 105 -5.63 4.94 -8.71
N PRO A 106 -4.51 5.03 -9.48
CA PRO A 106 -3.76 3.87 -9.96
C PRO A 106 -2.91 3.28 -8.82
N MET A 107 -3.58 2.80 -7.79
CA MET A 107 -2.98 2.13 -6.64
C MET A 107 -3.94 1.14 -6.00
N GLY A 108 -3.40 0.18 -5.25
CA GLY A 108 -4.19 -0.80 -4.53
C GLY A 108 -3.35 -1.84 -3.83
N GLU A 109 -4.03 -2.82 -3.21
CA GLU A 109 -3.40 -3.93 -2.51
C GLU A 109 -3.23 -5.15 -3.42
N PHE A 110 -2.07 -5.76 -3.36
CA PHE A 110 -1.69 -6.94 -4.14
C PHE A 110 -2.44 -8.19 -3.68
N ASP A 111 -3.05 -8.88 -4.62
CA ASP A 111 -3.60 -10.23 -4.42
C ASP A 111 -2.67 -11.29 -5.05
N GLY A 112 -2.26 -11.10 -6.28
CA GLY A 112 -1.41 -12.04 -6.99
C GLY A 112 -0.90 -11.49 -8.33
N ALA A 113 0.04 -12.21 -8.93
CA ALA A 113 0.54 -11.91 -10.26
C ALA A 113 0.85 -13.19 -11.05
N LEU A 114 0.66 -13.10 -12.35
CA LEU A 114 1.12 -14.07 -13.34
C LEU A 114 2.22 -13.41 -14.17
N LYS A 115 3.42 -13.97 -14.14
CA LYS A 115 4.58 -13.52 -14.93
C LYS A 115 4.52 -14.14 -16.34
N ALA A 116 5.20 -13.52 -17.31
CA ALA A 116 5.23 -14.00 -18.70
C ALA A 116 5.80 -15.42 -18.85
N ASP A 117 6.66 -15.86 -17.93
CA ASP A 117 7.20 -17.23 -17.87
C ASP A 117 6.22 -18.26 -17.27
N GLY A 118 5.00 -17.84 -16.93
CA GLY A 118 3.96 -18.68 -16.31
C GLY A 118 4.08 -18.81 -14.79
N LYS A 119 5.07 -18.16 -14.15
CA LYS A 119 5.23 -18.19 -12.71
C LYS A 119 4.14 -17.39 -12.01
N ILE A 120 3.50 -18.01 -11.03
CA ILE A 120 2.51 -17.37 -10.16
C ILE A 120 3.20 -16.84 -8.90
N VAL A 121 2.82 -15.63 -8.49
CA VAL A 121 3.23 -14.98 -7.25
C VAL A 121 1.97 -14.57 -6.50
N GLY A 122 1.83 -14.94 -5.22
CA GLY A 122 0.62 -14.68 -4.45
C GLY A 122 -0.56 -15.57 -4.86
N ARG A 123 -1.79 -15.02 -4.84
CA ARG A 123 -3.03 -15.72 -5.19
C ARG A 123 -3.48 -15.33 -6.60
N TRP A 124 -3.63 -16.33 -7.47
CA TRP A 124 -3.97 -16.11 -8.88
C TRP A 124 -5.23 -16.88 -9.33
N GLU A 125 -6.08 -17.28 -8.46
CA GLU A 125 -7.35 -17.95 -8.81
C GLU A 125 -8.47 -16.96 -9.09
#